data_8c36bf8321f549b62915f3b57528ca65
#
_entry.id   8c36bf8321f549b62915f3b57528ca65
#
_cell.length_a   1.000
_cell.length_b   1.000
_cell.length_c   1.000
_cell.angle_alpha   90.00
_cell.angle_beta   90.00
_cell.angle_gamma   90.00
#
_symmetry.space_group_name_H-M   'P 1'
#
loop_
_entity.id
_entity.type
_entity.pdbx_description
1 polymer ?
#
loop_
_entity_poly.entity_id
_entity_poly.type
_entity_poly.pdbx_seq_one_letter_code
_entity_poly.pdbx_strand_id
1 'polypeptide(L)'
;QLSVKITAQGGVATSEEHNFLIDHYNLDVVGWGTPFLLVPEATTVDSKTRKQLQEAKEKDLYLSNISPLGVPFNTLKNSTKDIEKFEKIKEGRPGSPCPRKFLALSNEYGTEGVCTASRLFQKNKIEELGMSEDITEKACLCMGLAATAVINYDVNTRESKGVSICPGPNMAYFSKELTLSEMANHIYNDADGVVRSDRPNMFVNELSMYLKLL
;
A
#
# COMPACT_ATOMS: atom_id res chain seq x y z
N GLN A 1 19.43 32.34 -11.77
CA GLN A 1 18.08 31.80 -11.86
C GLN A 1 18.11 30.34 -11.38
N LEU A 2 17.28 29.99 -10.41
CA LEU A 2 17.06 28.59 -10.01
C LEU A 2 16.23 27.92 -11.09
N SER A 3 16.75 26.84 -11.68
CA SER A 3 15.97 25.95 -12.56
C SER A 3 15.18 24.97 -11.68
N VAL A 4 13.88 25.19 -11.56
CA VAL A 4 12.98 24.28 -10.83
C VAL A 4 12.41 23.29 -11.82
N LYS A 5 12.50 21.99 -11.50
CA LYS A 5 11.84 20.92 -12.25
C LYS A 5 10.50 20.60 -11.64
N ILE A 6 9.48 20.43 -12.48
CA ILE A 6 8.13 20.10 -12.09
C ILE A 6 7.85 18.63 -12.45
N THR A 7 7.38 17.86 -11.46
CA THR A 7 7.06 16.44 -11.66
C THR A 7 5.62 16.16 -11.25
N ALA A 8 4.95 15.22 -11.94
CA ALA A 8 3.66 14.68 -11.54
C ALA A 8 3.77 13.17 -11.26
N GLN A 9 3.05 12.70 -10.25
CA GLN A 9 3.03 11.29 -9.87
C GLN A 9 1.62 10.89 -9.43
N GLY A 10 1.26 9.63 -9.72
CA GLY A 10 -0.01 9.03 -9.32
C GLY A 10 -1.04 9.01 -10.45
N GLY A 11 -1.83 7.95 -10.48
CA GLY A 11 -2.95 7.79 -11.40
C GLY A 11 -2.60 7.45 -12.84
N VAL A 12 -1.40 7.67 -13.30
CA VAL A 12 -0.96 7.40 -14.69
C VAL A 12 -0.92 5.90 -14.95
N ALA A 13 -1.47 5.48 -16.08
CA ALA A 13 -1.50 4.08 -16.46
C ALA A 13 -1.30 3.81 -17.97
N THR A 14 -1.30 4.83 -18.81
CA THR A 14 -1.07 4.68 -20.25
C THR A 14 0.02 5.63 -20.75
N SER A 15 0.67 5.26 -21.85
CA SER A 15 1.64 6.13 -22.53
C SER A 15 1.00 7.44 -22.99
N GLU A 16 -0.27 7.40 -23.43
CA GLU A 16 -1.02 8.59 -23.82
C GLU A 16 -1.16 9.58 -22.64
N GLU A 17 -1.55 9.10 -21.45
CA GLU A 17 -1.64 9.93 -20.25
C GLU A 17 -0.26 10.49 -19.84
N HIS A 18 0.80 9.68 -19.94
CA HIS A 18 2.16 10.11 -19.68
C HIS A 18 2.57 11.26 -20.59
N ASN A 19 2.42 11.08 -21.91
CA ASN A 19 2.78 12.09 -22.90
C ASN A 19 1.91 13.34 -22.77
N PHE A 20 0.61 13.18 -22.51
CA PHE A 20 -0.28 14.32 -22.25
C PHE A 20 0.21 15.19 -21.09
N LEU A 21 0.66 14.58 -19.99
CA LEU A 21 1.19 15.32 -18.85
C LEU A 21 2.49 16.07 -19.20
N ILE A 22 3.39 15.45 -19.95
CA ILE A 22 4.63 16.09 -20.41
C ILE A 22 4.32 17.25 -21.36
N ASP A 23 3.51 16.99 -22.39
CA ASP A 23 3.34 17.94 -23.50
C ASP A 23 2.37 19.07 -23.17
N HIS A 24 1.23 18.76 -22.53
CA HIS A 24 0.19 19.74 -22.23
C HIS A 24 0.51 20.59 -21.01
N TYR A 25 1.01 19.98 -19.94
CA TYR A 25 1.37 20.70 -18.71
C TYR A 25 2.85 21.09 -18.65
N ASN A 26 3.63 20.77 -19.67
CA ASN A 26 5.06 21.06 -19.75
C ASN A 26 5.83 20.55 -18.50
N LEU A 27 5.53 19.31 -18.10
CA LEU A 27 6.21 18.69 -16.97
C LEU A 27 7.59 18.15 -17.36
N ASP A 28 8.54 18.22 -16.46
CA ASP A 28 9.87 17.65 -16.67
C ASP A 28 9.90 16.12 -16.52
N VAL A 29 9.07 15.58 -15.63
CA VAL A 29 9.05 14.13 -15.31
C VAL A 29 7.66 13.69 -14.87
N VAL A 30 7.27 12.50 -15.32
CA VAL A 30 6.08 11.78 -14.83
C VAL A 30 6.49 10.48 -14.14
N GLY A 31 6.06 10.31 -12.89
CA GLY A 31 6.38 9.15 -12.08
C GLY A 31 5.31 8.06 -12.14
N TRP A 32 5.76 6.81 -12.27
CA TRP A 32 4.94 5.62 -12.24
C TRP A 32 5.26 4.79 -10.99
N GLY A 33 4.25 4.35 -10.27
CA GLY A 33 4.45 3.57 -9.03
C GLY A 33 3.66 2.27 -9.01
N THR A 34 2.34 2.37 -9.04
CA THR A 34 1.41 1.24 -8.82
C THR A 34 1.70 0.00 -9.68
N PRO A 35 1.87 0.07 -10.99
CA PRO A 35 2.07 -1.13 -11.81
C PRO A 35 3.40 -1.84 -11.55
N PHE A 36 4.41 -1.14 -11.04
CA PHE A 36 5.69 -1.77 -10.67
C PHE A 36 5.56 -2.77 -9.51
N LEU A 37 4.46 -2.74 -8.75
CA LEU A 37 4.17 -3.79 -7.76
C LEU A 37 3.97 -5.18 -8.40
N LEU A 38 3.68 -5.22 -9.71
CA LEU A 38 3.55 -6.44 -10.50
C LEU A 38 4.79 -6.74 -11.37
N VAL A 39 5.90 -6.03 -11.15
CA VAL A 39 7.17 -6.25 -11.86
C VAL A 39 8.18 -6.88 -10.88
N PRO A 40 8.40 -8.21 -10.90
CA PRO A 40 9.26 -8.90 -9.93
C PRO A 40 10.71 -8.44 -9.95
N GLU A 41 11.19 -7.95 -11.10
CA GLU A 41 12.56 -7.44 -11.26
C GLU A 41 12.75 -6.05 -10.61
N ALA A 42 11.68 -5.31 -10.39
CA ALA A 42 11.72 -3.95 -9.85
C ALA A 42 11.36 -3.88 -8.34
N THR A 43 10.64 -4.87 -7.82
CA THR A 43 10.15 -4.87 -6.43
C THR A 43 10.34 -6.20 -5.73
N THR A 44 10.37 -6.18 -4.40
CA THR A 44 10.46 -7.38 -3.56
C THR A 44 9.08 -7.92 -3.15
N VAL A 45 8.00 -7.54 -3.83
CA VAL A 45 6.65 -8.05 -3.51
C VAL A 45 6.63 -9.56 -3.71
N ASP A 46 6.21 -10.31 -2.71
CA ASP A 46 6.14 -11.76 -2.75
C ASP A 46 5.07 -12.26 -3.74
N SER A 47 5.25 -13.48 -4.24
CA SER A 47 4.39 -14.06 -5.28
C SER A 47 2.93 -14.18 -4.87
N LYS A 48 2.64 -14.46 -3.58
CA LYS A 48 1.27 -14.54 -3.07
C LYS A 48 0.59 -13.17 -3.09
N THR A 49 1.30 -12.14 -2.64
CA THR A 49 0.80 -10.76 -2.66
C THR A 49 0.64 -10.25 -4.09
N ARG A 50 1.58 -10.54 -5.00
CA ARG A 50 1.43 -10.18 -6.43
C ARG A 50 0.19 -10.82 -7.04
N LYS A 51 -0.05 -12.11 -6.76
CA LYS A 51 -1.28 -12.78 -7.22
C LYS A 51 -2.55 -12.10 -6.71
N GLN A 52 -2.60 -11.73 -5.43
CA GLN A 52 -3.73 -10.99 -4.88
C GLN A 52 -3.93 -9.62 -5.57
N LEU A 53 -2.83 -8.92 -5.89
CA LEU A 53 -2.89 -7.65 -6.62
C LEU A 53 -3.40 -7.80 -8.05
N GLN A 54 -3.01 -8.86 -8.75
CA GLN A 54 -3.50 -9.18 -10.12
C GLN A 54 -5.00 -9.46 -10.15
N GLU A 55 -5.53 -10.08 -9.11
CA GLU A 55 -6.94 -10.45 -9.01
C GLU A 55 -7.81 -9.30 -8.45
N ALA A 56 -7.19 -8.26 -7.90
CA ALA A 56 -7.88 -7.15 -7.24
C ALA A 56 -8.76 -6.35 -8.21
N LYS A 57 -9.93 -5.96 -7.72
CA LYS A 57 -10.87 -5.05 -8.37
C LYS A 57 -11.00 -3.79 -7.51
N GLU A 58 -11.68 -2.77 -8.03
CA GLU A 58 -11.91 -1.50 -7.31
C GLU A 58 -12.53 -1.71 -5.91
N LYS A 59 -13.44 -2.69 -5.77
CA LYS A 59 -14.09 -3.05 -4.50
C LYS A 59 -13.15 -3.68 -3.47
N ASP A 60 -12.01 -4.19 -3.91
CA ASP A 60 -11.02 -4.88 -3.07
C ASP A 60 -9.93 -3.93 -2.57
N LEU A 61 -9.87 -2.73 -3.15
CA LEU A 61 -8.96 -1.66 -2.76
C LEU A 61 -9.73 -0.61 -1.95
N TYR A 62 -9.20 -0.20 -0.82
CA TYR A 62 -9.84 0.80 0.02
C TYR A 62 -8.84 1.62 0.82
N LEU A 63 -9.26 2.84 1.15
CA LEU A 63 -8.51 3.71 2.04
C LEU A 63 -8.85 3.34 3.48
N SER A 64 -7.87 2.91 4.25
CA SER A 64 -8.04 2.44 5.63
C SER A 64 -7.27 3.30 6.63
N ASN A 65 -7.70 3.26 7.88
CA ASN A 65 -7.04 3.93 9.01
C ASN A 65 -6.04 3.01 9.73
N ILE A 66 -5.57 1.93 9.12
CA ILE A 66 -4.66 0.97 9.77
C ILE A 66 -3.31 1.56 10.17
N SER A 67 -2.93 2.71 9.59
CA SER A 67 -1.64 3.35 9.86
C SER A 67 -1.55 3.88 11.29
N PRO A 68 -0.50 3.53 12.05
CA PRO A 68 -0.24 4.12 13.36
C PRO A 68 0.08 5.63 13.32
N LEU A 69 0.37 6.17 12.13
CA LEU A 69 0.64 7.60 11.93
C LEU A 69 -0.63 8.45 11.87
N GLY A 70 -1.83 7.82 11.89
CA GLY A 70 -3.09 8.54 11.72
C GLY A 70 -3.35 9.04 10.29
N VAL A 71 -2.49 8.69 9.34
CA VAL A 71 -2.66 9.00 7.92
C VAL A 71 -3.37 7.84 7.23
N PRO A 72 -4.41 8.08 6.42
CA PRO A 72 -5.06 7.04 5.65
C PRO A 72 -4.06 6.26 4.77
N PHE A 73 -4.24 4.96 4.66
CA PHE A 73 -3.35 4.05 3.96
C PHE A 73 -4.16 3.20 2.98
N ASN A 74 -3.83 3.29 1.70
CA ASN A 74 -4.43 2.41 0.71
C ASN A 74 -4.03 0.97 1.00
N THR A 75 -5.00 0.08 1.02
CA THR A 75 -4.75 -1.33 1.31
C THR A 75 -5.63 -2.24 0.47
N LEU A 76 -5.27 -3.51 0.45
CA LEU A 76 -5.98 -4.59 -0.21
C LEU A 76 -6.77 -5.38 0.83
N LYS A 77 -8.07 -5.57 0.61
CA LYS A 77 -8.91 -6.42 1.46
C LYS A 77 -8.40 -7.85 1.50
N ASN A 78 -8.52 -8.46 2.68
CA ASN A 78 -8.05 -9.83 2.92
C ASN A 78 -6.56 -10.03 2.62
N SER A 79 -5.76 -8.98 2.78
CA SER A 79 -4.31 -9.09 2.72
C SER A 79 -3.81 -10.08 3.79
N THR A 80 -2.61 -10.63 3.58
CA THR A 80 -2.01 -11.51 4.60
C THR A 80 -1.81 -10.80 5.93
N LYS A 81 -1.70 -9.47 5.93
CA LYS A 81 -1.66 -8.64 7.14
C LYS A 81 -3.00 -8.58 7.87
N ASP A 82 -4.09 -8.45 7.13
CA ASP A 82 -5.44 -8.49 7.72
C ASP A 82 -5.72 -9.84 8.36
N ILE A 83 -5.38 -10.92 7.66
CA ILE A 83 -5.54 -12.29 8.19
C ILE A 83 -4.75 -12.44 9.52
N GLU A 84 -3.47 -12.07 9.52
CA GLU A 84 -2.64 -12.12 10.72
C GLU A 84 -3.22 -11.28 11.87
N LYS A 85 -3.72 -10.08 11.58
CA LYS A 85 -4.35 -9.18 12.55
C LYS A 85 -5.57 -9.83 13.18
N PHE A 86 -6.49 -10.34 12.37
CA PHE A 86 -7.72 -10.96 12.85
C PHE A 86 -7.47 -12.25 13.64
N GLU A 87 -6.52 -13.07 13.23
CA GLU A 87 -6.09 -14.25 13.99
C GLU A 87 -5.59 -13.87 15.38
N LYS A 88 -4.73 -12.86 15.49
CA LYS A 88 -4.22 -12.37 16.78
C LYS A 88 -5.30 -11.79 17.68
N ILE A 89 -6.27 -11.07 17.10
CA ILE A 89 -7.44 -10.57 17.86
C ILE A 89 -8.24 -11.75 18.41
N LYS A 90 -8.52 -12.76 17.57
CA LYS A 90 -9.26 -13.97 17.97
C LYS A 90 -8.54 -14.77 19.06
N GLU A 91 -7.22 -14.80 19.05
CA GLU A 91 -6.40 -15.42 20.10
C GLU A 91 -6.33 -14.60 21.40
N GLY A 92 -7.00 -13.45 21.49
CA GLY A 92 -6.90 -12.53 22.63
C GLY A 92 -5.55 -11.83 22.76
N ARG A 93 -4.78 -11.75 21.68
CA ARG A 93 -3.44 -11.16 21.63
C ARG A 93 -3.32 -10.08 20.54
N PRO A 94 -4.19 -9.06 20.52
CA PRO A 94 -4.15 -8.02 19.49
C PRO A 94 -2.81 -7.28 19.47
N GLY A 95 -2.53 -6.65 18.35
CA GLY A 95 -1.34 -5.85 18.16
C GLY A 95 -0.05 -6.66 17.89
N SER A 96 1.00 -5.90 17.56
CA SER A 96 2.31 -6.42 17.18
C SER A 96 3.31 -6.32 18.35
N PRO A 97 4.32 -7.19 18.45
CA PRO A 97 5.40 -7.07 19.45
C PRO A 97 6.24 -5.79 19.31
N CYS A 98 6.18 -5.13 18.17
CA CYS A 98 6.87 -3.85 17.88
C CYS A 98 8.39 -3.84 18.20
N PRO A 99 9.20 -4.77 17.67
CA PRO A 99 10.62 -4.88 18.03
C PRO A 99 11.47 -3.72 17.53
N ARG A 100 11.04 -3.05 16.46
CA ARG A 100 11.79 -1.95 15.81
C ARG A 100 11.49 -0.57 16.35
N LYS A 101 10.32 -0.37 16.94
CA LYS A 101 9.84 0.91 17.52
C LYS A 101 9.89 2.13 16.59
N PHE A 102 9.91 1.95 15.25
CA PHE A 102 10.04 3.07 14.30
C PHE A 102 8.89 4.08 14.38
N LEU A 103 7.69 3.64 14.75
CA LEU A 103 6.50 4.49 14.89
C LEU A 103 6.01 4.54 16.36
N ALA A 104 6.91 4.44 17.31
CA ALA A 104 6.60 4.53 18.73
C ALA A 104 6.49 6.01 19.17
N LEU A 105 5.42 6.67 18.71
CA LEU A 105 5.23 8.12 18.84
C LEU A 105 4.25 8.52 19.96
N SER A 106 3.48 7.58 20.53
CA SER A 106 2.54 7.86 21.61
C SER A 106 3.21 7.76 22.97
N ASN A 107 3.11 8.79 23.80
CA ASN A 107 3.62 8.81 25.18
C ASN A 107 2.55 8.41 26.22
N GLU A 108 1.40 7.91 25.79
CA GLU A 108 0.26 7.60 26.66
C GLU A 108 0.58 6.51 27.69
N TYR A 109 1.42 5.55 27.33
CA TYR A 109 1.79 4.41 28.19
C TYR A 109 3.28 4.31 28.48
N GLY A 110 3.98 5.42 28.55
CA GLY A 110 5.38 5.45 28.91
C GLY A 110 6.18 6.60 28.28
N THR A 111 7.28 6.93 28.91
CA THR A 111 8.15 8.04 28.48
C THR A 111 8.97 7.73 27.23
N GLU A 112 9.17 6.44 26.93
CA GLU A 112 9.94 6.00 25.76
C GLU A 112 9.15 5.99 24.44
N GLY A 113 7.88 6.33 24.50
CA GLY A 113 6.96 6.22 23.38
C GLY A 113 6.54 4.78 23.06
N VAL A 114 5.30 4.64 22.60
CA VAL A 114 4.68 3.36 22.23
C VAL A 114 3.96 3.53 20.90
N CYS A 115 4.02 2.52 20.03
CA CYS A 115 3.25 2.51 18.78
C CYS A 115 1.81 2.09 19.05
N THR A 116 0.82 2.81 18.52
CA THR A 116 -0.61 2.48 18.66
C THR A 116 -0.99 1.11 18.07
N ALA A 117 -0.21 0.58 17.12
CA ALA A 117 -0.35 -0.79 16.61
C ALA A 117 0.38 -1.84 17.44
N SER A 118 1.03 -1.46 18.55
CA SER A 118 1.75 -2.41 19.40
C SER A 118 0.80 -3.15 20.33
N ARG A 119 1.21 -4.38 20.68
CA ARG A 119 0.46 -5.18 21.67
C ARG A 119 0.39 -4.48 23.02
N LEU A 120 1.45 -3.82 23.44
CA LEU A 120 1.47 -3.07 24.70
C LEU A 120 0.39 -1.98 24.71
N PHE A 121 0.32 -1.16 23.66
CA PHE A 121 -0.67 -0.10 23.57
C PHE A 121 -2.09 -0.67 23.53
N GLN A 122 -2.37 -1.60 22.61
CA GLN A 122 -3.71 -2.15 22.45
C GLN A 122 -4.20 -2.89 23.67
N LYS A 123 -3.31 -3.64 24.35
CA LYS A 123 -3.65 -4.32 25.61
C LYS A 123 -4.05 -3.31 26.69
N ASN A 124 -3.25 -2.28 26.92
CA ASN A 124 -3.55 -1.26 27.92
C ASN A 124 -4.86 -0.52 27.63
N LYS A 125 -5.09 -0.15 26.35
CA LYS A 125 -6.34 0.48 25.92
C LYS A 125 -7.57 -0.41 26.14
N ILE A 126 -7.45 -1.70 25.86
CA ILE A 126 -8.53 -2.65 26.08
C ILE A 126 -8.80 -2.83 27.59
N GLU A 127 -7.78 -2.83 28.43
CA GLU A 127 -7.93 -2.89 29.88
C GLU A 127 -8.64 -1.63 30.44
N GLU A 128 -8.40 -0.46 29.85
CA GLU A 128 -9.04 0.79 30.28
C GLU A 128 -10.47 0.96 29.76
N LEU A 129 -10.71 0.66 28.49
CA LEU A 129 -11.93 1.05 27.77
C LEU A 129 -12.79 -0.14 27.32
N GLY A 130 -12.30 -1.35 27.50
CA GLY A 130 -12.91 -2.56 26.92
C GLY A 130 -12.49 -2.78 25.45
N MET A 131 -12.82 -3.95 24.93
CA MET A 131 -12.53 -4.33 23.56
C MET A 131 -13.38 -3.51 22.58
N SER A 132 -12.73 -2.83 21.63
CA SER A 132 -13.42 -2.16 20.52
C SER A 132 -12.62 -2.33 19.23
N GLU A 133 -13.31 -2.17 18.09
CA GLU A 133 -12.70 -2.25 16.77
C GLU A 133 -11.69 -1.13 16.57
N ASP A 134 -12.00 0.09 17.02
CA ASP A 134 -11.12 1.27 16.90
C ASP A 134 -9.75 1.05 17.55
N ILE A 135 -9.71 0.38 18.72
CA ILE A 135 -8.46 0.07 19.42
C ILE A 135 -7.61 -0.91 18.62
N THR A 136 -8.23 -1.91 18.00
CA THR A 136 -7.56 -2.98 17.28
C THR A 136 -7.39 -2.72 15.78
N GLU A 137 -7.91 -1.60 15.27
CA GLU A 137 -7.82 -1.22 13.86
C GLU A 137 -6.37 -1.07 13.41
N LYS A 138 -5.53 -0.41 14.22
CA LYS A 138 -4.15 -0.12 13.86
C LYS A 138 -3.31 -1.38 13.68
N ALA A 139 -2.59 -1.46 12.55
CA ALA A 139 -1.70 -2.58 12.23
C ALA A 139 -0.23 -2.13 12.12
N CYS A 140 0.69 -3.03 12.43
CA CYS A 140 2.12 -2.75 12.32
C CYS A 140 2.58 -2.70 10.85
N LEU A 141 2.68 -1.50 10.29
CA LEU A 141 3.17 -1.28 8.92
C LEU A 141 4.68 -1.52 8.80
N CYS A 142 5.49 -1.17 9.81
CA CYS A 142 6.94 -1.34 9.78
C CYS A 142 7.36 -2.79 9.47
N MET A 143 6.72 -3.74 10.16
CA MET A 143 6.98 -5.16 9.92
C MET A 143 6.29 -5.66 8.66
N GLY A 144 5.07 -5.18 8.39
CA GLY A 144 4.30 -5.59 7.22
C GLY A 144 4.95 -5.17 5.90
N LEU A 145 5.53 -3.98 5.83
CA LEU A 145 6.25 -3.51 4.63
C LEU A 145 7.56 -4.27 4.41
N ALA A 146 8.24 -4.69 5.48
CA ALA A 146 9.45 -5.50 5.37
C ALA A 146 9.18 -6.99 5.10
N ALA A 147 7.96 -7.46 5.36
CA ALA A 147 7.61 -8.88 5.29
C ALA A 147 7.78 -9.48 3.88
N THR A 148 7.58 -8.70 2.82
CA THR A 148 7.80 -9.15 1.44
C THR A 148 9.24 -9.61 1.20
N ALA A 149 10.22 -8.82 1.66
CA ALA A 149 11.63 -9.17 1.54
C ALA A 149 11.97 -10.39 2.42
N VAL A 150 11.44 -10.45 3.63
CA VAL A 150 11.62 -11.59 4.54
C VAL A 150 11.14 -12.89 3.91
N ILE A 151 9.98 -12.87 3.25
CA ILE A 151 9.39 -14.03 2.57
C ILE A 151 10.21 -14.41 1.34
N ASN A 152 10.55 -13.46 0.49
CA ASN A 152 11.25 -13.72 -0.78
C ASN A 152 12.67 -14.28 -0.59
N TYR A 153 13.36 -13.86 0.47
CA TYR A 153 14.72 -14.29 0.76
C TYR A 153 14.80 -15.38 1.84
N ASP A 154 13.64 -15.93 2.26
CA ASP A 154 13.54 -16.97 3.30
C ASP A 154 14.37 -16.65 4.56
N VAL A 155 14.31 -15.39 4.98
CA VAL A 155 15.07 -14.93 6.14
C VAL A 155 14.35 -15.35 7.41
N ASN A 156 15.01 -16.18 8.23
CA ASN A 156 14.47 -16.58 9.53
C ASN A 156 14.52 -15.40 10.52
N THR A 157 13.44 -14.67 10.63
CA THR A 157 13.32 -13.54 11.57
C THR A 157 12.11 -13.70 12.48
N ARG A 158 12.07 -12.91 13.56
CA ARG A 158 10.89 -12.79 14.44
C ARG A 158 9.83 -11.84 13.86
N GLU A 159 10.00 -11.40 12.64
CA GLU A 159 9.11 -10.44 12.00
C GLU A 159 7.81 -11.11 11.55
N SER A 160 6.81 -10.27 11.34
CA SER A 160 5.51 -10.67 10.82
C SER A 160 5.65 -11.31 9.45
N LYS A 161 4.85 -12.33 9.18
CA LYS A 161 4.65 -12.88 7.83
C LYS A 161 3.47 -12.22 7.11
N GLY A 162 2.73 -11.37 7.78
CA GLY A 162 1.66 -10.58 7.19
C GLY A 162 2.22 -9.39 6.43
N VAL A 163 1.97 -9.34 5.12
CA VAL A 163 2.45 -8.30 4.21
C VAL A 163 1.49 -7.10 4.21
N SER A 164 2.02 -5.92 4.51
CA SER A 164 1.36 -4.65 4.26
C SER A 164 1.82 -4.11 2.92
N ILE A 165 0.87 -3.74 2.08
CA ILE A 165 1.14 -3.13 0.78
C ILE A 165 0.19 -1.95 0.57
N CYS A 166 0.69 -0.88 -0.05
CA CYS A 166 -0.09 0.30 -0.37
C CYS A 166 -0.25 0.42 -1.89
N PRO A 167 -1.17 -0.34 -2.51
CA PRO A 167 -1.44 -0.22 -3.92
C PRO A 167 -2.20 1.08 -4.17
N GLY A 168 -1.85 1.81 -5.21
CA GLY A 168 -2.68 2.90 -5.68
C GLY A 168 -4.01 2.36 -6.25
N PRO A 169 -5.06 3.19 -6.35
CA PRO A 169 -6.36 2.78 -6.91
C PRO A 169 -6.26 2.21 -8.33
N ASN A 170 -5.28 2.63 -9.09
CA ASN A 170 -4.99 2.11 -10.43
C ASN A 170 -4.68 0.61 -10.47
N MET A 171 -4.30 -0.01 -9.33
CA MET A 171 -3.97 -1.44 -9.28
C MET A 171 -5.12 -2.30 -9.78
N ALA A 172 -6.37 -1.90 -9.56
CA ALA A 172 -7.55 -2.62 -10.03
C ALA A 172 -7.59 -2.85 -11.55
N TYR A 173 -6.81 -2.09 -12.29
CA TYR A 173 -6.80 -2.11 -13.76
C TYR A 173 -5.58 -2.81 -14.38
N PHE A 174 -4.66 -3.32 -13.55
CA PHE A 174 -3.53 -4.14 -13.96
C PHE A 174 -3.75 -5.57 -13.49
N SER A 175 -3.75 -6.55 -14.40
CA SER A 175 -4.18 -7.92 -14.10
C SER A 175 -3.11 -9.00 -14.36
N LYS A 176 -1.90 -8.60 -14.73
CA LYS A 176 -0.81 -9.55 -15.02
C LYS A 176 0.54 -9.07 -14.52
N GLU A 177 1.42 -10.00 -14.19
CA GLU A 177 2.83 -9.71 -13.99
C GLU A 177 3.47 -9.32 -15.32
N LEU A 178 4.38 -8.38 -15.27
CA LEU A 178 5.17 -7.90 -16.40
C LEU A 178 6.65 -8.01 -16.06
N THR A 179 7.46 -8.26 -17.06
CA THR A 179 8.90 -8.02 -16.98
C THR A 179 9.18 -6.52 -16.96
N LEU A 180 10.35 -6.13 -16.47
CA LEU A 180 10.77 -4.72 -16.51
C LEU A 180 10.79 -4.18 -17.95
N SER A 181 11.19 -5.02 -18.92
CA SER A 181 11.19 -4.65 -20.34
C SER A 181 9.78 -4.41 -20.89
N GLU A 182 8.82 -5.28 -20.56
CA GLU A 182 7.42 -5.10 -20.96
C GLU A 182 6.82 -3.84 -20.33
N MET A 183 7.12 -3.57 -19.06
CA MET A 183 6.66 -2.36 -18.38
C MET A 183 7.24 -1.10 -18.99
N ALA A 184 8.53 -1.09 -19.30
CA ALA A 184 9.18 0.02 -19.99
C ALA A 184 8.58 0.23 -21.39
N ASN A 185 8.34 -0.83 -22.15
CA ASN A 185 7.68 -0.74 -23.44
C ASN A 185 6.25 -0.18 -23.32
N HIS A 186 5.50 -0.57 -22.30
CA HIS A 186 4.17 -0.02 -22.05
C HIS A 186 4.20 1.49 -21.75
N ILE A 187 5.16 1.96 -20.94
CA ILE A 187 5.29 3.37 -20.57
C ILE A 187 5.55 4.25 -21.81
N TYR A 188 6.39 3.79 -22.72
CA TYR A 188 6.85 4.60 -23.85
C TYR A 188 6.10 4.35 -25.16
N ASN A 189 5.50 3.17 -25.34
CA ASN A 189 4.90 2.76 -26.61
C ASN A 189 3.45 2.26 -26.50
N ASP A 190 2.86 2.33 -25.31
CA ASP A 190 1.48 1.90 -25.03
C ASP A 190 1.19 0.45 -25.49
N ALA A 191 1.82 -0.50 -24.82
CA ALA A 191 1.67 -1.92 -25.16
C ALA A 191 0.23 -2.41 -24.87
N ASP A 192 -0.39 -3.02 -25.86
CA ASP A 192 -1.75 -3.55 -25.80
C ASP A 192 -1.92 -4.59 -24.66
N GLY A 193 -3.07 -4.53 -24.01
CA GLY A 193 -3.50 -5.52 -23.02
C GLY A 193 -2.73 -5.50 -21.70
N VAL A 194 -1.98 -4.46 -21.41
CA VAL A 194 -1.36 -4.23 -20.09
C VAL A 194 -2.38 -3.67 -19.12
N VAL A 195 -3.15 -2.70 -19.56
CA VAL A 195 -4.22 -2.05 -18.79
C VAL A 195 -5.57 -2.54 -19.28
N ARG A 196 -6.52 -2.74 -18.37
CA ARG A 196 -7.91 -3.08 -18.72
C ARG A 196 -8.54 -1.96 -19.56
N SER A 197 -9.24 -2.35 -20.62
CA SER A 197 -9.89 -1.43 -21.57
C SER A 197 -11.04 -0.60 -20.96
N ASP A 198 -11.61 -1.06 -19.84
CA ASP A 198 -12.69 -0.36 -19.13
C ASP A 198 -12.17 0.66 -18.09
N ARG A 199 -10.86 0.85 -18.00
CA ARG A 199 -10.28 1.86 -17.11
C ARG A 199 -10.67 3.27 -17.56
N PRO A 200 -11.23 4.09 -16.65
CA PRO A 200 -11.45 5.51 -16.95
C PRO A 200 -10.10 6.25 -17.10
N ASN A 201 -10.09 7.32 -17.87
CA ASN A 201 -8.95 8.23 -17.92
C ASN A 201 -8.56 8.68 -16.50
N MET A 202 -7.26 8.95 -16.27
CA MET A 202 -6.72 9.29 -14.97
C MET A 202 -7.46 10.42 -14.25
N PHE A 203 -7.83 11.49 -14.96
CA PHE A 203 -8.55 12.63 -14.39
C PHE A 203 -9.99 12.29 -14.01
N VAL A 204 -10.66 11.47 -14.83
CA VAL A 204 -12.02 10.97 -14.54
C VAL A 204 -12.01 10.05 -13.33
N ASN A 205 -11.00 9.19 -13.22
CA ASN A 205 -10.83 8.30 -12.08
C ASN A 205 -10.58 9.10 -10.78
N GLU A 206 -9.69 10.09 -10.84
CA GLU A 206 -9.40 10.98 -9.71
C GLU A 206 -10.65 11.75 -9.26
N LEU A 207 -11.38 12.38 -10.18
CA LEU A 207 -12.65 13.05 -9.87
C LEU A 207 -13.65 12.09 -9.22
N SER A 208 -13.77 10.87 -9.74
CA SER A 208 -14.67 9.86 -9.18
C SER A 208 -14.30 9.47 -7.75
N MET A 209 -13.00 9.44 -7.42
CA MET A 209 -12.54 9.18 -6.05
C MET A 209 -12.91 10.33 -5.11
N TYR A 210 -12.73 11.58 -5.51
CA TYR A 210 -13.15 12.74 -4.70
C TYR A 210 -14.65 12.78 -4.47
N LEU A 211 -15.46 12.50 -5.49
CA LEU A 211 -16.92 12.45 -5.33
C LEU A 211 -17.40 11.35 -4.38
N LYS A 212 -16.64 10.27 -4.22
CA LYS A 212 -16.97 9.21 -3.24
C LYS A 212 -16.61 9.57 -1.80
N LEU A 213 -15.78 10.58 -1.60
CA LEU A 213 -15.37 11.06 -0.28
C LEU A 213 -16.30 12.15 0.27
N LEU A 214 -17.12 12.78 -0.58
CA LEU A 214 -18.15 13.75 -0.23
C LEU A 214 -19.45 13.07 0.20
#